data_34403e2fb02bc4bd9ee9e3d1b168db72
#
_entry.id   34403e2fb02bc4bd9ee9e3d1b168db72
#
_cell.length_a   1.000
_cell.length_b   1.000
_cell.length_c   1.000
_cell.angle_alpha   90.00
_cell.angle_beta   90.00
_cell.angle_gamma   90.00
#
_symmetry.space_group_name_H-M   'P 1'
#
loop_
_entity.id
_entity.type
_entity.pdbx_description
1 polymer ?
#
loop_
_entity_poly.entity_id
_entity_poly.type
_entity_poly.pdbx_seq_one_letter_code
_entity_poly.pdbx_strand_id
1 'polypeptide(L)'
;KTSTIGQLTGNEQAARETNAWVDANVEAVSAATADADRPRLLYPLLGGFAVGGDTFIHEIITTAGAENVAAAEFDGYEVLNDERVIELEPEVLLVTDQTEGQILGSEPYASTPAGRNGETVSLEVNYINQPAPRSVVYSTRNLTTQLHPGLYDESAFVSRSEAAASLDGSAANATDMDDSNATTDDSPTGVSAPGFGPVVAVLSLVGGSLLLGRRSGAA
;
A
#
# COMPACT_ATOMS: atom_id res chain seq x y z
N LYS A 1 -2.80 12.40 -7.91
CA LYS A 1 -4.02 12.03 -8.67
C LYS A 1 -5.24 11.89 -7.76
N THR A 2 -5.17 11.15 -6.65
CA THR A 2 -6.30 10.95 -5.70
C THR A 2 -6.81 12.28 -5.16
N SER A 3 -5.93 13.18 -4.71
CA SER A 3 -6.29 14.52 -4.22
C SER A 3 -7.05 15.34 -5.27
N THR A 4 -6.58 15.33 -6.51
CA THR A 4 -7.23 16.06 -7.63
C THR A 4 -8.64 15.52 -7.89
N ILE A 5 -8.81 14.19 -7.85
CA ILE A 5 -10.14 13.56 -7.99
C ILE A 5 -11.03 13.98 -6.83
N GLY A 6 -10.52 13.97 -5.59
CA GLY A 6 -11.25 14.42 -4.41
C GLY A 6 -11.76 15.86 -4.55
N GLN A 7 -10.92 16.78 -4.99
CA GLN A 7 -11.27 18.18 -5.24
C GLN A 7 -12.36 18.31 -6.32
N LEU A 8 -12.22 17.62 -7.44
CA LEU A 8 -13.17 17.68 -8.55
C LEU A 8 -14.54 17.08 -8.22
N THR A 9 -14.59 16.13 -7.29
CA THR A 9 -15.82 15.41 -6.90
C THR A 9 -16.40 15.87 -5.57
N GLY A 10 -15.77 16.83 -4.87
CA GLY A 10 -16.19 17.26 -3.53
C GLY A 10 -15.93 16.21 -2.43
N ASN A 11 -15.05 15.23 -2.67
CA ASN A 11 -14.73 14.16 -1.73
C ASN A 11 -13.28 14.28 -1.17
N GLU A 12 -12.89 15.49 -0.80
CA GLU A 12 -11.53 15.78 -0.38
C GLU A 12 -11.12 15.01 0.88
N GLN A 13 -12.04 14.84 1.85
CA GLN A 13 -11.78 14.08 3.06
C GLN A 13 -11.43 12.61 2.73
N ALA A 14 -12.26 11.94 1.93
CA ALA A 14 -12.02 10.57 1.50
C ALA A 14 -10.72 10.42 0.69
N ALA A 15 -10.34 11.46 -0.06
CA ALA A 15 -9.08 11.49 -0.78
C ALA A 15 -7.87 11.59 0.18
N ARG A 16 -7.96 12.42 1.23
CA ARG A 16 -6.93 12.51 2.28
C ARG A 16 -6.76 11.19 3.02
N GLU A 17 -7.86 10.58 3.46
CA GLU A 17 -7.84 9.28 4.14
C GLU A 17 -7.25 8.18 3.26
N THR A 18 -7.58 8.19 1.97
CA THR A 18 -7.02 7.23 1.02
C THR A 18 -5.52 7.42 0.83
N ASN A 19 -5.03 8.66 0.72
CA ASN A 19 -3.61 8.94 0.62
C ASN A 19 -2.87 8.54 1.90
N ALA A 20 -3.38 8.93 3.07
CA ALA A 20 -2.77 8.54 4.35
C ALA A 20 -2.65 7.02 4.51
N TRP A 21 -3.66 6.27 4.06
CA TRP A 21 -3.61 4.81 4.05
C TRP A 21 -2.53 4.26 3.12
N VAL A 22 -2.37 4.82 1.92
CA VAL A 22 -1.31 4.42 0.98
C VAL A 22 0.06 4.76 1.56
N ASP A 23 0.23 6.00 2.01
CA ASP A 23 1.51 6.50 2.50
C ASP A 23 2.00 5.69 3.69
N ALA A 24 1.12 5.41 4.69
CA ALA A 24 1.47 4.60 5.85
C ALA A 24 1.91 3.18 5.50
N ASN A 25 1.22 2.52 4.55
CA ASN A 25 1.59 1.16 4.16
C ASN A 25 2.84 1.11 3.27
N VAL A 26 3.04 2.10 2.39
CA VAL A 26 4.28 2.23 1.60
C VAL A 26 5.47 2.51 2.51
N GLU A 27 5.31 3.38 3.52
CA GLU A 27 6.35 3.67 4.51
C GLU A 27 6.72 2.42 5.32
N ALA A 28 5.73 1.65 5.78
CA ALA A 28 5.96 0.41 6.53
C ALA A 28 6.78 -0.61 5.71
N VAL A 29 6.46 -0.78 4.42
CA VAL A 29 7.23 -1.65 3.53
C VAL A 29 8.63 -1.09 3.27
N SER A 30 8.74 0.20 2.97
CA SER A 30 10.03 0.84 2.70
C SER A 30 10.99 0.74 3.90
N ALA A 31 10.45 0.89 5.12
CA ALA A 31 11.22 0.72 6.34
C ALA A 31 11.70 -0.73 6.53
N ALA A 32 10.84 -1.70 6.24
CA ALA A 32 11.18 -3.12 6.33
C ALA A 32 12.27 -3.54 5.32
N THR A 33 12.32 -2.90 4.14
CA THR A 33 13.24 -3.25 3.05
C THR A 33 14.45 -2.32 2.93
N ALA A 34 14.62 -1.37 3.86
CA ALA A 34 15.65 -0.33 3.77
C ALA A 34 17.08 -0.88 3.65
N ASP A 35 17.37 -1.94 4.41
CA ASP A 35 18.69 -2.59 4.47
C ASP A 35 18.68 -3.99 3.81
N ALA A 36 17.64 -4.32 3.06
CA ALA A 36 17.52 -5.61 2.38
C ALA A 36 18.40 -5.68 1.13
N ASP A 37 18.88 -6.88 0.82
CA ASP A 37 19.43 -7.14 -0.50
C ASP A 37 18.37 -6.88 -1.57
N ARG A 38 18.79 -6.35 -2.72
CA ARG A 38 17.87 -6.01 -3.81
C ARG A 38 18.05 -7.00 -4.96
N PRO A 39 17.28 -8.11 -5.00
CA PRO A 39 17.37 -9.06 -6.08
C PRO A 39 17.03 -8.41 -7.41
N ARG A 40 17.71 -8.84 -8.46
CA ARG A 40 17.54 -8.37 -9.83
C ARG A 40 16.26 -8.95 -10.42
N LEU A 41 15.23 -8.13 -10.53
CA LEU A 41 13.89 -8.53 -10.94
C LEU A 41 13.56 -8.03 -12.34
N LEU A 42 13.04 -8.91 -13.18
CA LEU A 42 12.45 -8.56 -14.47
C LEU A 42 10.94 -8.84 -14.45
N TYR A 43 10.13 -7.92 -14.94
CA TYR A 43 8.72 -8.16 -15.18
C TYR A 43 8.45 -8.27 -16.69
N PRO A 44 8.47 -9.49 -17.23
CA PRO A 44 8.11 -9.74 -18.61
C PRO A 44 6.59 -9.74 -18.79
N LEU A 45 6.15 -9.13 -19.87
CA LEU A 45 4.78 -9.16 -20.33
C LEU A 45 4.68 -10.05 -21.58
N LEU A 46 3.46 -10.50 -21.90
CA LEU A 46 3.25 -11.27 -23.13
C LEU A 46 3.61 -10.43 -24.36
N GLY A 47 4.13 -11.10 -25.38
CA GLY A 47 4.57 -10.45 -26.63
C GLY A 47 5.98 -9.86 -26.58
N GLY A 48 6.79 -10.23 -25.56
CA GLY A 48 8.18 -9.79 -25.43
C GLY A 48 8.35 -8.39 -24.82
N PHE A 49 7.27 -7.75 -24.39
CA PHE A 49 7.35 -6.50 -23.65
C PHE A 49 7.90 -6.73 -22.26
N ALA A 50 8.55 -5.70 -21.72
CA ALA A 50 8.95 -5.63 -20.32
C ALA A 50 8.57 -4.28 -19.72
N VAL A 51 8.53 -4.23 -18.40
CA VAL A 51 8.23 -3.02 -17.64
C VAL A 51 9.52 -2.33 -17.25
N GLY A 52 9.78 -1.14 -17.78
CA GLY A 52 10.94 -0.31 -17.51
C GLY A 52 10.71 0.69 -16.38
N GLY A 53 11.54 1.75 -16.37
CA GLY A 53 11.44 2.88 -15.45
C GLY A 53 10.19 3.74 -15.67
N ASP A 54 10.02 4.77 -14.83
CA ASP A 54 8.93 5.76 -14.89
C ASP A 54 7.53 5.16 -15.01
N THR A 55 7.29 4.02 -14.33
CA THR A 55 6.00 3.36 -14.25
C THR A 55 5.59 3.14 -12.79
N PHE A 56 4.29 3.11 -12.50
CA PHE A 56 3.81 2.76 -11.17
C PHE A 56 4.24 1.34 -10.73
N ILE A 57 4.46 0.46 -11.70
CA ILE A 57 4.95 -0.91 -11.44
C ILE A 57 6.43 -0.88 -11.03
N HIS A 58 7.23 -0.05 -11.68
CA HIS A 58 8.63 0.19 -11.27
C HIS A 58 8.69 0.67 -9.80
N GLU A 59 7.84 1.62 -9.42
CA GLU A 59 7.76 2.10 -8.04
C GLU A 59 7.35 0.99 -7.06
N ILE A 60 6.42 0.10 -7.43
CA ILE A 60 6.05 -1.07 -6.62
C ILE A 60 7.26 -1.99 -6.43
N ILE A 61 7.97 -2.32 -7.50
CA ILE A 61 9.15 -3.22 -7.47
C ILE A 61 10.24 -2.64 -6.56
N THR A 62 10.56 -1.37 -6.74
CA THR A 62 11.64 -0.71 -5.98
C THR A 62 11.30 -0.51 -4.52
N THR A 63 10.04 -0.17 -4.21
CA THR A 63 9.53 -0.06 -2.84
C THR A 63 9.52 -1.42 -2.14
N ALA A 64 9.20 -2.48 -2.87
CA ALA A 64 9.23 -3.84 -2.35
C ALA A 64 10.64 -4.40 -2.10
N GLY A 65 11.68 -3.62 -2.39
CA GLY A 65 13.06 -3.98 -2.11
C GLY A 65 13.75 -4.77 -3.23
N ALA A 66 13.33 -4.65 -4.49
CA ALA A 66 14.01 -5.24 -5.63
C ALA A 66 14.60 -4.18 -6.59
N GLU A 67 15.53 -4.61 -7.44
CA GLU A 67 16.01 -3.84 -8.59
C GLU A 67 15.20 -4.22 -9.83
N ASN A 68 14.50 -3.26 -10.44
CA ASN A 68 13.90 -3.48 -11.76
C ASN A 68 14.98 -3.36 -12.84
N VAL A 69 15.48 -4.49 -13.33
CA VAL A 69 16.62 -4.50 -14.25
C VAL A 69 16.32 -3.86 -15.61
N ALA A 70 15.06 -3.86 -16.06
CA ALA A 70 14.67 -3.21 -17.32
C ALA A 70 14.65 -1.67 -17.20
N ALA A 71 14.60 -1.11 -16.00
CA ALA A 71 14.61 0.33 -15.79
C ALA A 71 15.96 1.00 -16.15
N ALA A 72 17.03 0.23 -16.24
CA ALA A 72 18.32 0.71 -16.75
C ALA A 72 18.35 0.85 -18.28
N GLU A 73 17.39 0.23 -18.98
CA GLU A 73 17.35 0.19 -20.43
C GLU A 73 16.39 1.22 -21.03
N PHE A 74 15.21 1.39 -20.41
CA PHE A 74 14.15 2.27 -20.93
C PHE A 74 13.15 2.66 -19.83
N ASP A 75 12.40 3.71 -20.11
CA ASP A 75 11.21 4.13 -19.36
C ASP A 75 9.94 3.59 -20.04
N GLY A 76 8.91 3.28 -19.23
CA GLY A 76 7.64 2.80 -19.74
C GLY A 76 7.62 1.32 -20.07
N TYR A 77 7.13 0.97 -21.25
CA TYR A 77 6.91 -0.41 -21.70
C TYR A 77 7.51 -0.59 -23.09
N GLU A 78 8.54 -1.40 -23.21
CA GLU A 78 9.20 -1.68 -24.49
C GLU A 78 9.44 -3.17 -24.68
N VAL A 79 9.71 -3.55 -25.94
CA VAL A 79 10.09 -4.91 -26.28
C VAL A 79 11.58 -5.08 -26.08
N LEU A 80 11.97 -6.03 -25.24
CA LEU A 80 13.34 -6.49 -25.10
C LEU A 80 13.62 -7.64 -26.06
N ASN A 81 14.74 -7.60 -26.77
CA ASN A 81 15.21 -8.72 -27.55
C ASN A 81 15.75 -9.83 -26.64
N ASP A 82 15.80 -11.05 -27.15
CA ASP A 82 16.16 -12.25 -26.38
C ASP A 82 17.55 -12.17 -25.77
N GLU A 83 18.53 -11.61 -26.52
CA GLU A 83 19.91 -11.45 -26.05
C GLU A 83 19.96 -10.51 -24.84
N ARG A 84 19.21 -9.41 -24.91
CA ARG A 84 19.18 -8.43 -23.83
C ARG A 84 18.51 -8.97 -22.57
N VAL A 85 17.44 -9.75 -22.69
CA VAL A 85 16.81 -10.42 -21.55
C VAL A 85 17.81 -11.33 -20.82
N ILE A 86 18.65 -12.07 -21.58
CA ILE A 86 19.69 -12.95 -21.01
C ILE A 86 20.81 -12.13 -20.36
N GLU A 87 21.28 -11.06 -21.02
CA GLU A 87 22.34 -10.17 -20.49
C GLU A 87 21.94 -9.42 -19.22
N LEU A 88 20.66 -9.14 -19.03
CA LEU A 88 20.17 -8.52 -17.81
C LEU A 88 20.27 -9.45 -16.60
N GLU A 89 20.51 -10.76 -16.79
CA GLU A 89 20.68 -11.75 -15.74
C GLU A 89 19.66 -11.61 -14.58
N PRO A 90 18.35 -11.59 -14.85
CA PRO A 90 17.38 -11.49 -13.76
C PRO A 90 17.47 -12.71 -12.84
N GLU A 91 17.49 -12.44 -11.54
CA GLU A 91 17.49 -13.45 -10.49
C GLU A 91 16.07 -13.90 -10.13
N VAL A 92 15.07 -13.02 -10.39
CA VAL A 92 13.65 -13.26 -10.12
C VAL A 92 12.82 -12.76 -11.31
N LEU A 93 11.81 -13.53 -11.72
CA LEU A 93 10.80 -13.10 -12.67
C LEU A 93 9.51 -12.75 -11.92
N LEU A 94 9.03 -11.51 -12.09
CA LEU A 94 7.68 -11.16 -11.68
C LEU A 94 6.70 -11.66 -12.73
N VAL A 95 5.72 -12.41 -12.28
CA VAL A 95 4.69 -13.00 -13.15
C VAL A 95 3.30 -12.74 -12.55
N THR A 96 2.28 -13.12 -13.29
CA THR A 96 0.92 -13.23 -12.75
C THR A 96 0.51 -14.69 -12.76
N ASP A 97 -0.51 -15.04 -11.97
CA ASP A 97 -1.14 -16.37 -11.98
C ASP A 97 -1.52 -16.88 -13.38
N GLN A 98 -1.72 -15.95 -14.32
CA GLN A 98 -2.11 -16.26 -15.70
C GLN A 98 -0.92 -16.44 -16.66
N THR A 99 0.25 -15.89 -16.34
CA THR A 99 1.39 -15.83 -17.27
C THR A 99 2.57 -16.70 -16.86
N GLU A 100 2.65 -17.14 -15.61
CA GLU A 100 3.79 -17.85 -15.04
C GLU A 100 4.24 -19.04 -15.89
N GLY A 101 3.34 -19.97 -16.17
CA GLY A 101 3.67 -21.17 -16.94
C GLY A 101 4.13 -20.88 -18.38
N GLN A 102 3.61 -19.83 -19.00
CA GLN A 102 4.02 -19.41 -20.34
C GLN A 102 5.39 -18.74 -20.32
N ILE A 103 5.66 -17.86 -19.36
CA ILE A 103 6.95 -17.16 -19.23
C ILE A 103 8.06 -18.16 -18.91
N LEU A 104 7.90 -18.99 -17.88
CA LEU A 104 8.91 -19.97 -17.50
C LEU A 104 9.17 -21.04 -18.59
N GLY A 105 8.16 -21.37 -19.37
CA GLY A 105 8.24 -22.36 -20.46
C GLY A 105 8.76 -21.81 -21.78
N SER A 106 9.11 -20.53 -21.88
CA SER A 106 9.51 -19.89 -23.14
C SER A 106 10.89 -19.26 -23.06
N GLU A 107 11.61 -19.29 -24.17
CA GLU A 107 12.82 -18.47 -24.35
C GLU A 107 12.43 -17.00 -24.61
N PRO A 108 13.25 -16.06 -24.19
CA PRO A 108 14.58 -16.20 -23.55
C PRO A 108 14.54 -16.44 -22.03
N TYR A 109 13.37 -16.37 -21.39
CA TYR A 109 13.23 -16.35 -19.93
C TYR A 109 13.71 -17.65 -19.28
N ALA A 110 13.44 -18.81 -19.91
CA ALA A 110 13.92 -20.12 -19.46
C ALA A 110 15.45 -20.20 -19.33
N SER A 111 16.16 -19.43 -20.14
CA SER A 111 17.63 -19.37 -20.15
C SER A 111 18.23 -18.38 -19.18
N THR A 112 17.43 -17.57 -18.49
CA THR A 112 17.90 -16.63 -17.44
C THR A 112 18.25 -17.38 -16.15
N PRO A 113 19.02 -16.76 -15.19
CA PRO A 113 19.20 -17.32 -13.86
C PRO A 113 17.87 -17.65 -13.18
N ALA A 114 16.91 -16.73 -13.21
CA ALA A 114 15.56 -16.92 -12.67
C ALA A 114 14.84 -18.12 -13.29
N GLY A 115 14.82 -18.23 -14.63
CA GLY A 115 14.16 -19.33 -15.32
C GLY A 115 14.78 -20.69 -15.02
N ARG A 116 16.09 -20.78 -15.02
CA ARG A 116 16.83 -22.03 -14.69
C ARG A 116 16.58 -22.53 -13.28
N ASN A 117 16.40 -21.61 -12.33
CA ASN A 117 16.15 -21.91 -10.92
C ASN A 117 14.66 -22.01 -10.57
N GLY A 118 13.78 -21.56 -11.46
CA GLY A 118 12.35 -21.45 -11.19
C GLY A 118 12.00 -20.35 -10.19
N GLU A 119 12.84 -19.31 -10.10
CA GLU A 119 12.65 -18.22 -9.15
C GLU A 119 11.64 -17.20 -9.70
N THR A 120 10.43 -17.29 -9.21
CA THR A 120 9.33 -16.38 -9.55
C THR A 120 8.68 -15.77 -8.32
N VAL A 121 8.11 -14.59 -8.51
CA VAL A 121 7.15 -13.97 -7.60
C VAL A 121 5.88 -13.67 -8.37
N SER A 122 4.74 -13.98 -7.80
CA SER A 122 3.45 -13.85 -8.49
C SER A 122 2.56 -12.79 -7.84
N LEU A 123 1.99 -11.92 -8.67
CA LEU A 123 1.01 -10.94 -8.24
C LEU A 123 -0.32 -11.14 -8.98
N GLU A 124 -1.41 -10.79 -8.28
CA GLU A 124 -2.73 -10.79 -8.90
C GLU A 124 -2.82 -9.75 -10.02
N VAL A 125 -3.24 -10.19 -11.21
CA VAL A 125 -3.36 -9.35 -12.40
C VAL A 125 -4.24 -8.11 -12.17
N ASN A 126 -5.28 -8.22 -11.35
CA ASN A 126 -6.19 -7.12 -11.05
C ASN A 126 -5.54 -5.99 -10.22
N TYR A 127 -4.48 -6.28 -9.49
CA TYR A 127 -3.74 -5.28 -8.74
C TYR A 127 -2.58 -4.71 -9.54
N ILE A 128 -1.83 -5.53 -10.25
CA ILE A 128 -0.62 -5.06 -10.93
C ILE A 128 -0.91 -4.25 -12.22
N ASN A 129 -2.07 -4.43 -12.84
CA ASN A 129 -2.41 -3.76 -14.11
C ASN A 129 -3.15 -2.42 -13.96
N GLN A 130 -3.44 -1.96 -12.75
CA GLN A 130 -4.20 -0.74 -12.52
C GLN A 130 -3.51 0.19 -11.52
N PRO A 131 -3.20 1.44 -11.90
CA PRO A 131 -2.57 2.41 -10.99
C PRO A 131 -3.61 2.98 -10.01
N ALA A 132 -4.01 2.17 -9.04
CA ALA A 132 -4.99 2.50 -8.02
C ALA A 132 -4.38 2.38 -6.60
N PRO A 133 -4.88 3.12 -5.60
CA PRO A 133 -4.42 3.04 -4.22
C PRO A 133 -4.31 1.61 -3.67
N ARG A 134 -5.33 0.78 -3.95
CA ARG A 134 -5.32 -0.64 -3.54
C ARG A 134 -4.22 -1.44 -4.22
N SER A 135 -3.98 -1.18 -5.50
CA SER A 135 -2.93 -1.83 -6.27
C SER A 135 -1.55 -1.58 -5.66
N VAL A 136 -1.25 -0.33 -5.32
CA VAL A 136 0.02 0.03 -4.67
C VAL A 136 0.17 -0.73 -3.35
N VAL A 137 -0.78 -0.60 -2.43
CA VAL A 137 -0.68 -1.19 -1.08
C VAL A 137 -0.56 -2.71 -1.12
N TYR A 138 -1.44 -3.39 -1.85
CA TYR A 138 -1.43 -4.87 -1.84
C TYR A 138 -0.31 -5.47 -2.68
N SER A 139 0.02 -4.86 -3.85
CA SER A 139 1.10 -5.38 -4.68
C SER A 139 2.47 -5.19 -4.00
N THR A 140 2.72 -4.02 -3.40
CA THR A 140 3.98 -3.76 -2.70
C THR A 140 4.17 -4.72 -1.53
N ARG A 141 3.16 -4.86 -0.66
CA ARG A 141 3.19 -5.81 0.45
C ARG A 141 3.40 -7.25 0.00
N ASN A 142 2.58 -7.72 -0.97
CA ASN A 142 2.65 -9.11 -1.43
C ASN A 142 4.00 -9.41 -2.10
N LEU A 143 4.54 -8.47 -2.85
CA LEU A 143 5.84 -8.61 -3.48
C LEU A 143 6.96 -8.67 -2.44
N THR A 144 6.95 -7.77 -1.43
CA THR A 144 7.91 -7.79 -0.34
C THR A 144 7.89 -9.11 0.42
N THR A 145 6.70 -9.61 0.75
CA THR A 145 6.58 -10.88 1.50
C THR A 145 7.17 -12.07 0.73
N GLN A 146 7.07 -12.07 -0.60
CA GLN A 146 7.64 -13.13 -1.44
C GLN A 146 9.14 -12.96 -1.64
N LEU A 147 9.62 -11.74 -1.87
CA LEU A 147 11.05 -11.45 -2.09
C LEU A 147 11.88 -11.59 -0.81
N HIS A 148 11.31 -11.16 0.31
CA HIS A 148 11.99 -11.04 1.59
C HIS A 148 11.18 -11.71 2.71
N PRO A 149 11.07 -13.05 2.73
CA PRO A 149 10.31 -13.76 3.74
C PRO A 149 10.79 -13.41 5.16
N GLY A 150 9.86 -12.90 5.98
CA GLY A 150 10.11 -12.54 7.38
C GLY A 150 10.66 -11.14 7.63
N LEU A 151 10.94 -10.31 6.62
CA LEU A 151 11.30 -8.90 6.83
C LEU A 151 10.07 -8.02 7.10
N TYR A 152 8.98 -8.26 6.40
CA TYR A 152 7.75 -7.51 6.63
C TYR A 152 6.90 -8.18 7.70
N ASP A 153 6.58 -7.44 8.76
CA ASP A 153 5.65 -7.88 9.81
C ASP A 153 4.22 -7.50 9.42
N GLU A 154 3.33 -8.48 9.35
CA GLU A 154 1.92 -8.27 9.03
C GLU A 154 1.20 -7.35 10.03
N SER A 155 1.70 -7.22 11.25
CA SER A 155 1.18 -6.26 12.23
C SER A 155 1.48 -4.80 11.89
N ALA A 156 2.41 -4.55 10.97
CA ALA A 156 2.70 -3.21 10.45
C ALA A 156 1.69 -2.75 9.38
N PHE A 157 0.78 -3.63 8.94
CA PHE A 157 -0.28 -3.24 8.01
C PHE A 157 -1.27 -2.30 8.67
N VAL A 158 -1.41 -1.10 8.10
CA VAL A 158 -2.36 -0.08 8.55
C VAL A 158 -3.68 -0.25 7.80
N SER A 159 -4.78 -0.41 8.52
CA SER A 159 -6.11 -0.43 7.92
C SER A 159 -6.57 0.98 7.49
N ARG A 160 -7.57 1.07 6.62
CA ARG A 160 -8.14 2.37 6.23
C ARG A 160 -8.73 3.14 7.41
N SER A 161 -9.33 2.44 8.37
CA SER A 161 -9.90 3.05 9.57
C SER A 161 -8.83 3.61 10.50
N GLU A 162 -7.71 2.94 10.67
CA GLU A 162 -6.57 3.41 11.45
C GLU A 162 -5.91 4.62 10.79
N ALA A 163 -5.72 4.59 9.48
CA ALA A 163 -5.19 5.74 8.74
C ALA A 163 -6.10 6.97 8.82
N ALA A 164 -7.42 6.79 8.75
CA ALA A 164 -8.40 7.87 8.93
C ALA A 164 -8.34 8.45 10.35
N ALA A 165 -8.31 7.60 11.38
CA ALA A 165 -8.24 8.01 12.78
C ALA A 165 -6.95 8.80 13.09
N SER A 166 -5.83 8.48 12.45
CA SER A 166 -4.57 9.21 12.63
C SER A 166 -4.64 10.66 12.13
N LEU A 167 -5.41 10.91 11.07
CA LEU A 167 -5.64 12.27 10.55
C LEU A 167 -6.48 13.11 11.51
N ASP A 168 -7.52 12.52 12.11
CA ASP A 168 -8.39 13.21 13.06
C ASP A 168 -7.63 13.56 14.36
N GLY A 169 -6.81 12.64 14.85
CA GLY A 169 -5.94 12.87 16.02
C GLY A 169 -4.88 13.94 15.79
N SER A 170 -4.34 14.05 14.59
CA SER A 170 -3.38 15.10 14.21
C SER A 170 -4.03 16.46 14.11
N ALA A 171 -5.28 16.54 13.62
CA ALA A 171 -6.04 17.79 13.55
C ALA A 171 -6.43 18.32 14.93
N ALA A 172 -6.80 17.44 15.87
CA ALA A 172 -7.10 17.81 17.25
C ALA A 172 -5.88 18.38 18.00
N ASN A 173 -4.70 17.80 17.77
CA ASN A 173 -3.46 18.26 18.40
C ASN A 173 -2.92 19.59 17.83
N ALA A 174 -3.27 19.91 16.58
CA ALA A 174 -2.88 21.17 15.94
C ALA A 174 -3.71 22.37 16.44
N THR A 175 -4.97 22.14 16.84
CA THR A 175 -5.84 23.19 17.43
C THR A 175 -5.46 23.55 18.86
N ASP A 176 -4.88 22.62 19.62
CA ASP A 176 -4.44 22.89 21.00
C ASP A 176 -3.12 23.67 21.09
N MET A 177 -2.34 23.78 20.02
CA MET A 177 -1.07 24.52 20.02
C MET A 177 -1.19 26.02 19.68
N ASP A 178 -2.31 26.46 19.12
CA ASP A 178 -2.50 27.84 18.67
C ASP A 178 -3.15 28.74 19.75
N ASP A 179 -3.62 28.17 20.87
CA ASP A 179 -4.34 28.91 21.92
C ASP A 179 -3.47 29.31 23.16
N SER A 180 -2.14 29.18 23.07
CA SER A 180 -1.24 29.48 24.20
C SER A 180 -0.53 30.83 24.13
N ASN A 181 -0.89 31.75 23.21
CA ASN A 181 -0.26 33.08 23.13
C ASN A 181 -1.25 34.22 22.92
N ALA A 182 -2.22 34.35 23.82
CA ALA A 182 -3.00 35.58 23.96
C ALA A 182 -2.80 36.14 25.35
N THR A 183 -1.86 37.09 25.46
CA THR A 183 -1.69 37.97 26.59
C THR A 183 -2.88 38.92 26.70
N THR A 184 -3.38 39.00 27.95
CA THR A 184 -4.35 39.92 28.50
C THR A 184 -4.23 41.36 28.00
N ASP A 185 -5.35 42.01 27.59
CA ASP A 185 -5.71 43.33 28.05
C ASP A 185 -7.23 43.65 27.91
N ASP A 186 -7.79 43.99 28.97
CA ASP A 186 -8.82 44.80 29.56
C ASP A 186 -10.08 45.25 28.75
N SER A 187 -11.20 44.78 29.29
CA SER A 187 -12.49 45.43 29.62
C SER A 187 -13.60 45.74 28.57
N PRO A 188 -14.85 45.96 29.03
CA PRO A 188 -15.97 45.14 28.51
C PRO A 188 -17.03 45.99 27.77
N THR A 189 -17.70 45.41 26.80
CA THR A 189 -19.05 45.86 26.44
C THR A 189 -19.91 44.67 26.06
N GLY A 190 -20.96 44.44 26.84
CA GLY A 190 -21.93 43.39 26.65
C GLY A 190 -22.88 43.63 25.50
N VAL A 191 -23.20 42.52 24.84
CA VAL A 191 -24.46 42.34 24.15
C VAL A 191 -24.93 40.88 24.32
N SER A 192 -26.06 40.71 24.98
CA SER A 192 -26.76 39.42 25.13
C SER A 192 -27.34 38.93 23.81
N ALA A 193 -27.11 37.67 23.48
CA ALA A 193 -27.93 36.94 22.50
C ALA A 193 -28.29 35.54 23.08
N PRO A 194 -29.50 35.02 22.79
CA PRO A 194 -30.15 33.93 23.52
C PRO A 194 -29.59 32.55 23.13
N GLY A 195 -29.49 31.72 24.16
CA GLY A 195 -28.88 30.41 24.09
C GLY A 195 -29.69 29.35 23.34
N PHE A 196 -28.95 28.43 22.75
CA PHE A 196 -29.38 27.07 22.52
C PHE A 196 -28.47 26.14 23.33
N GLY A 197 -29.06 25.50 24.34
CA GLY A 197 -28.37 24.57 25.21
C GLY A 197 -28.11 23.23 24.52
N PRO A 198 -27.07 22.49 24.93
CA PRO A 198 -26.76 21.17 24.37
C PRO A 198 -27.70 20.12 24.94
N VAL A 199 -28.35 19.38 24.07
CA VAL A 199 -29.08 18.14 24.44
C VAL A 199 -28.07 17.03 24.62
N VAL A 200 -27.82 16.67 25.86
CA VAL A 200 -27.02 15.46 26.22
C VAL A 200 -27.97 14.27 26.18
N ALA A 201 -27.84 13.43 25.16
CA ALA A 201 -28.47 12.13 25.14
C ALA A 201 -27.56 11.10 25.80
N VAL A 202 -27.91 10.73 27.04
CA VAL A 202 -27.30 9.63 27.78
C VAL A 202 -27.96 8.34 27.32
N LEU A 203 -27.24 7.49 26.59
CA LEU A 203 -27.67 6.12 26.31
C LEU A 203 -27.01 5.19 27.32
N SER A 204 -27.85 4.69 28.25
CA SER A 204 -27.49 3.73 29.26
C SER A 204 -27.37 2.33 28.64
N LEU A 205 -26.20 1.72 28.75
CA LEU A 205 -25.99 0.30 28.47
C LEU A 205 -26.49 -0.55 29.65
N VAL A 206 -27.55 -1.32 29.39
CA VAL A 206 -28.03 -2.38 30.29
C VAL A 206 -27.29 -3.65 29.91
N GLY A 207 -26.50 -4.15 30.84
CA GLY A 207 -25.86 -5.45 30.77
C GLY A 207 -26.86 -6.58 30.89
N GLY A 208 -26.66 -7.62 30.11
CA GLY A 208 -27.35 -8.90 30.17
C GLY A 208 -26.38 -10.05 30.13
N SER A 209 -25.94 -10.47 31.31
CA SER A 209 -25.28 -11.77 31.49
C SER A 209 -26.33 -12.86 31.41
N LEU A 210 -26.10 -13.91 30.64
CA LEU A 210 -26.79 -15.20 30.81
C LEU A 210 -25.79 -16.33 30.70
N LEU A 211 -25.69 -16.99 31.85
CA LEU A 211 -24.95 -18.20 32.16
C LEU A 211 -25.77 -19.44 31.74
N LEU A 212 -25.02 -20.55 31.53
CA LEU A 212 -25.38 -21.95 31.72
C LEU A 212 -26.07 -22.71 30.59
N GLY A 213 -25.41 -23.82 30.27
CA GLY A 213 -25.99 -24.97 29.58
C GLY A 213 -25.02 -26.10 29.23
N ARG A 214 -24.36 -26.67 30.25
CA ARG A 214 -23.60 -27.93 30.14
C ARG A 214 -24.59 -29.08 30.01
N ARG A 215 -24.48 -29.91 28.96
CA ARG A 215 -25.05 -31.29 28.98
C ARG A 215 -24.17 -32.26 28.23
N SER A 216 -23.67 -33.22 29.01
CA SER A 216 -23.06 -34.49 28.60
C SER A 216 -24.12 -35.43 28.00
N GLY A 217 -23.66 -36.41 27.21
CA GLY A 217 -24.42 -37.59 26.79
C GLY A 217 -23.80 -38.23 25.58
N ALA A 218 -23.11 -39.20 25.82
CA ALA A 218 -22.72 -40.48 25.39
C ALA A 218 -23.80 -41.23 24.57
N ALA A 219 -23.39 -41.78 23.47
CA ALA A 219 -23.59 -43.14 22.96
C ALA A 219 -22.82 -43.27 21.63
#